data_b2daddfc25cb2112f84675d7968560b7
#
_entry.id   b2daddfc25cb2112f84675d7968560b7
#
_cell.length_a   1.000
_cell.length_b   1.000
_cell.length_c   1.000
_cell.angle_alpha   90.00
_cell.angle_beta   90.00
_cell.angle_gamma   90.00
#
_symmetry.space_group_name_H-M   'P 1'
#
loop_
_entity.id
_entity.type
_entity.pdbx_description
1 polymer ?
#
loop_
_entity_poly.entity_id
_entity_poly.type
_entity_poly.pdbx_seq_one_letter_code
_entity_poly.pdbx_strand_id
1 'polypeptide(L)'
;MLKRIFYTLLLLFLGAGAFAQQDPLFTQYMFNNLYMTPAFEGVDGVTRFTAVHRSQWLGYQSSFGDGGAPTTQLVSFNTPIYKLRSGFGAYIVNDKLGPQNNLEAQAMYAYHLGIKENKLSIGVKLGLYSQTVNGKYYRYIQEGDPLIVEGKESQVRPDLGLGIFYRSEKYYAGVGFNHLLRSEFDFGADSVRGALANHINFTGGYFYEVSFDLKVQFSA
;
A
#
# COMPACT_ATOMS: atom_id res chain seq x y z
N MET A 1 -37.37 5.80 -16.61
CA MET A 1 -36.24 6.76 -16.59
C MET A 1 -35.09 6.32 -15.68
N LEU A 2 -35.34 5.98 -14.42
CA LEU A 2 -34.33 5.56 -13.44
C LEU A 2 -33.49 4.35 -13.91
N LYS A 3 -34.06 3.31 -14.47
CA LYS A 3 -33.37 2.12 -14.99
C LYS A 3 -32.38 2.46 -16.13
N ARG A 4 -32.76 3.38 -17.02
CA ARG A 4 -31.84 3.83 -18.10
C ARG A 4 -30.63 4.61 -17.55
N ILE A 5 -30.86 5.48 -16.56
CA ILE A 5 -29.81 6.23 -15.88
C ILE A 5 -28.86 5.26 -15.14
N PHE A 6 -29.40 4.24 -14.48
CA PHE A 6 -28.60 3.21 -13.80
C PHE A 6 -27.73 2.43 -14.78
N TYR A 7 -28.25 1.99 -15.92
CA TYR A 7 -27.46 1.28 -16.95
C TYR A 7 -26.42 2.19 -17.62
N THR A 8 -26.73 3.47 -17.81
CA THR A 8 -25.75 4.42 -18.37
C THR A 8 -24.61 4.69 -17.38
N LEU A 9 -24.89 4.83 -16.08
CA LEU A 9 -23.89 4.94 -15.04
C LEU A 9 -23.04 3.67 -14.91
N LEU A 10 -23.65 2.50 -15.01
CA LEU A 10 -22.95 1.21 -14.98
C LEU A 10 -22.01 1.06 -16.19
N LEU A 11 -22.43 1.47 -17.38
CA LEU A 11 -21.60 1.46 -18.61
C LEU A 11 -20.45 2.46 -18.54
N LEU A 12 -20.64 3.63 -17.94
CA LEU A 12 -19.59 4.62 -17.70
C LEU A 12 -18.52 4.10 -16.72
N PHE A 13 -18.91 3.31 -15.72
CA PHE A 13 -17.98 2.66 -14.79
C PHE A 13 -17.14 1.56 -15.46
N LEU A 14 -17.65 0.86 -16.46
CA LEU A 14 -16.93 -0.16 -17.22
C LEU A 14 -15.89 0.41 -18.19
N GLY A 15 -15.98 1.70 -18.53
CA GLY A 15 -15.03 2.41 -19.39
C GLY A 15 -13.80 2.98 -18.64
N ALA A 16 -13.73 2.87 -17.32
CA ALA A 16 -12.55 3.26 -16.57
C ALA A 16 -11.39 2.30 -16.90
N GLY A 17 -10.32 2.82 -17.50
CA GLY A 17 -9.15 2.03 -17.86
C GLY A 17 -8.59 1.29 -16.64
N ALA A 18 -8.40 -0.01 -16.77
CA ALA A 18 -7.74 -0.80 -15.73
C ALA A 18 -6.25 -0.48 -15.74
N PHE A 19 -5.78 0.26 -14.73
CA PHE A 19 -4.36 0.45 -14.50
C PHE A 19 -3.82 -0.73 -13.69
N ALA A 20 -2.65 -1.26 -14.07
CA ALA A 20 -2.00 -2.32 -13.31
C ALA A 20 -1.55 -1.78 -11.94
N GLN A 21 -1.84 -2.52 -10.88
CA GLN A 21 -1.41 -2.19 -9.52
C GLN A 21 0.09 -2.47 -9.39
N GLN A 22 0.83 -1.52 -8.78
CA GLN A 22 2.26 -1.65 -8.50
C GLN A 22 2.53 -2.03 -7.03
N ASP A 23 1.60 -1.71 -6.14
CA ASP A 23 1.73 -1.98 -4.70
C ASP A 23 1.34 -3.42 -4.34
N PRO A 24 2.00 -4.04 -3.35
CA PRO A 24 1.65 -5.34 -2.85
C PRO A 24 0.24 -5.35 -2.22
N LEU A 25 -0.58 -6.31 -2.64
CA LEU A 25 -1.91 -6.52 -2.08
C LEU A 25 -1.83 -7.41 -0.84
N PHE A 26 -2.33 -6.92 0.28
CA PHE A 26 -2.45 -7.69 1.52
C PHE A 26 -3.86 -8.27 1.66
N THR A 27 -3.98 -9.59 1.69
CA THR A 27 -5.26 -10.30 1.87
C THR A 27 -5.90 -10.00 3.23
N GLN A 28 -5.06 -9.70 4.24
CA GLN A 28 -5.49 -9.37 5.61
C GLN A 28 -5.19 -7.91 5.94
N TYR A 29 -5.58 -6.99 5.04
CA TYR A 29 -5.33 -5.55 5.17
C TYR A 29 -5.92 -4.96 6.46
N MET A 30 -6.96 -5.56 7.03
CA MET A 30 -7.61 -5.12 8.27
C MET A 30 -6.66 -5.08 9.48
N PHE A 31 -5.60 -5.89 9.47
CA PHE A 31 -4.57 -5.86 10.50
C PHE A 31 -3.45 -4.85 10.21
N ASN A 32 -3.46 -4.24 9.02
CA ASN A 32 -2.42 -3.33 8.56
C ASN A 32 -2.98 -2.08 7.87
N ASN A 33 -3.99 -1.47 8.49
CA ASN A 33 -4.65 -0.25 7.96
C ASN A 33 -3.68 0.92 7.76
N LEU A 34 -2.55 0.94 8.50
CA LEU A 34 -1.54 1.98 8.35
C LEU A 34 -0.87 1.98 6.96
N TYR A 35 -0.79 0.83 6.29
CA TYR A 35 -0.32 0.76 4.91
C TYR A 35 -1.27 1.45 3.94
N MET A 36 -2.58 1.35 4.20
CA MET A 36 -3.64 1.92 3.36
C MET A 36 -3.75 3.44 3.52
N THR A 37 -3.67 3.95 4.76
CA THR A 37 -3.79 5.39 5.05
C THR A 37 -2.95 5.80 6.25
N PRO A 38 -2.09 6.83 6.13
CA PRO A 38 -1.31 7.34 7.25
C PRO A 38 -2.16 7.99 8.34
N ALA A 39 -3.43 8.29 8.08
CA ALA A 39 -4.33 8.88 9.07
C ALA A 39 -4.84 7.87 10.12
N PHE A 40 -4.54 6.58 9.96
CA PHE A 40 -4.91 5.55 10.92
C PHE A 40 -4.01 5.52 12.15
N GLU A 41 -2.83 6.16 12.11
CA GLU A 41 -1.85 6.12 13.18
C GLU A 41 -2.42 6.56 14.53
N GLY A 42 -2.30 5.68 15.54
CA GLY A 42 -2.76 5.97 16.92
C GLY A 42 -4.29 6.05 17.10
N VAL A 43 -5.10 5.79 16.06
CA VAL A 43 -6.57 5.87 16.14
C VAL A 43 -7.14 4.89 17.15
N ASP A 44 -6.62 3.67 17.19
CA ASP A 44 -7.07 2.60 18.11
C ASP A 44 -6.68 2.86 19.59
N GLY A 45 -5.82 3.84 19.85
CA GLY A 45 -5.39 4.19 21.21
C GLY A 45 -4.43 3.18 21.84
N VAL A 46 -3.89 2.23 21.11
CA VAL A 46 -2.93 1.24 21.61
C VAL A 46 -1.68 1.21 20.74
N THR A 47 -0.55 0.92 21.40
CA THR A 47 0.68 0.65 20.66
C THR A 47 0.60 -0.74 20.04
N ARG A 48 0.87 -0.84 18.74
CA ARG A 48 0.80 -2.10 18.00
C ARG A 48 2.10 -2.31 17.21
N PHE A 49 2.57 -3.53 17.24
CA PHE A 49 3.62 -4.04 16.38
C PHE A 49 3.03 -5.16 15.52
N THR A 50 3.24 -5.10 14.20
CA THR A 50 2.73 -6.10 13.28
C THR A 50 3.86 -6.59 12.39
N ALA A 51 3.95 -7.90 12.23
CA ALA A 51 4.84 -8.53 11.27
C ALA A 51 4.02 -9.48 10.38
N VAL A 52 4.19 -9.37 9.08
CA VAL A 52 3.51 -10.20 8.08
C VAL A 52 4.55 -10.78 7.15
N HIS A 53 4.46 -12.08 6.91
CA HIS A 53 5.20 -12.75 5.85
C HIS A 53 4.21 -13.48 4.95
N ARG A 54 4.29 -13.22 3.65
CA ARG A 54 3.45 -13.83 2.64
C ARG A 54 4.33 -14.50 1.59
N SER A 55 4.12 -15.81 1.37
CA SER A 55 4.69 -16.54 0.25
C SER A 55 3.56 -16.94 -0.69
N GLN A 56 3.71 -16.65 -1.97
CA GLN A 56 2.76 -17.04 -3.01
C GLN A 56 3.34 -18.21 -3.79
N TRP A 57 2.47 -19.06 -4.35
CA TRP A 57 2.84 -20.21 -5.17
C TRP A 57 3.90 -21.10 -4.53
N LEU A 58 3.62 -21.57 -3.31
CA LEU A 58 4.49 -22.51 -2.59
C LEU A 58 4.80 -23.74 -3.48
N GLY A 59 6.10 -24.06 -3.59
CA GLY A 59 6.57 -25.15 -4.45
C GLY A 59 6.80 -24.78 -5.91
N TYR A 60 6.53 -23.53 -6.32
CA TYR A 60 6.88 -23.06 -7.65
C TYR A 60 8.40 -23.04 -7.83
N GLN A 61 8.86 -23.73 -8.85
CA GLN A 61 10.24 -23.69 -9.31
C GLN A 61 10.27 -23.04 -10.68
N SER A 62 11.03 -21.97 -10.82
CA SER A 62 11.24 -21.34 -12.10
C SER A 62 12.01 -22.28 -13.03
N SER A 63 11.50 -22.51 -14.24
CA SER A 63 12.17 -23.31 -15.28
C SER A 63 13.48 -22.70 -15.77
N PHE A 64 13.78 -21.46 -15.41
CA PHE A 64 14.83 -20.63 -16.02
C PHE A 64 15.75 -19.89 -15.03
N GLY A 65 15.90 -20.38 -13.81
CA GLY A 65 16.79 -19.81 -12.81
C GLY A 65 16.08 -19.41 -11.51
N ASP A 66 16.78 -18.66 -10.66
CA ASP A 66 16.34 -18.33 -9.29
C ASP A 66 15.21 -17.28 -9.18
N GLY A 67 14.46 -17.06 -10.25
CA GLY A 67 13.21 -16.28 -10.21
C GLY A 67 12.17 -17.02 -9.37
N GLY A 68 12.30 -16.95 -8.03
CA GLY A 68 11.43 -17.68 -7.11
C GLY A 68 10.00 -17.11 -7.05
N ALA A 69 9.15 -17.84 -6.34
CA ALA A 69 7.79 -17.42 -6.05
C ALA A 69 7.76 -16.05 -5.37
N PRO A 70 6.74 -15.22 -5.64
CA PRO A 70 6.62 -13.92 -5.01
C PRO A 70 6.56 -14.02 -3.48
N THR A 71 7.29 -13.14 -2.82
CA THR A 71 7.31 -13.06 -1.34
C THR A 71 7.19 -11.62 -0.90
N THR A 72 6.29 -11.37 0.06
CA THR A 72 6.10 -10.06 0.66
C THR A 72 6.35 -10.15 2.16
N GLN A 73 7.18 -9.27 2.68
CA GLN A 73 7.47 -9.15 4.11
C GLN A 73 7.15 -7.73 4.55
N LEU A 74 6.41 -7.59 5.63
CA LEU A 74 6.07 -6.31 6.22
C LEU A 74 6.33 -6.35 7.71
N VAL A 75 6.95 -5.30 8.21
CA VAL A 75 7.07 -5.00 9.63
C VAL A 75 6.55 -3.60 9.84
N SER A 76 5.68 -3.42 10.80
CA SER A 76 5.10 -2.12 11.12
C SER A 76 4.97 -1.89 12.62
N PHE A 77 5.05 -0.64 13.00
CA PHE A 77 4.90 -0.14 14.35
C PHE A 77 3.98 1.07 14.33
N ASN A 78 3.08 1.15 15.31
CA ASN A 78 2.20 2.30 15.44
C ASN A 78 1.96 2.57 16.94
N THR A 79 1.88 3.84 17.32
CA THR A 79 1.68 4.24 18.70
C THR A 79 0.91 5.56 18.81
N PRO A 80 -0.05 5.67 19.76
CA PRO A 80 -0.71 6.94 20.04
C PRO A 80 0.19 7.86 20.88
N ILE A 81 0.14 9.15 20.59
CA ILE A 81 0.78 10.20 21.39
C ILE A 81 -0.34 11.06 22.01
N TYR A 82 -0.87 10.62 23.15
CA TYR A 82 -2.05 11.19 23.78
C TYR A 82 -1.91 12.70 24.08
N LYS A 83 -0.74 13.13 24.57
CA LYS A 83 -0.48 14.53 24.90
C LYS A 83 -0.64 15.47 23.72
N LEU A 84 -0.32 15.00 22.51
CA LEU A 84 -0.38 15.77 21.27
C LEU A 84 -1.65 15.48 20.46
N ARG A 85 -2.55 14.64 20.95
CA ARG A 85 -3.73 14.17 20.19
C ARG A 85 -3.33 13.65 18.83
N SER A 86 -2.29 12.85 18.76
CA SER A 86 -1.69 12.39 17.52
C SER A 86 -1.27 10.94 17.60
N GLY A 87 -0.89 10.37 16.47
CA GLY A 87 -0.28 9.07 16.37
C GLY A 87 0.99 9.13 15.53
N PHE A 88 1.90 8.24 15.82
CA PHE A 88 3.11 8.02 15.05
C PHE A 88 3.19 6.56 14.63
N GLY A 89 3.64 6.32 13.41
CA GLY A 89 3.87 4.98 12.90
C GLY A 89 5.04 4.93 11.95
N ALA A 90 5.49 3.71 11.71
CA ALA A 90 6.48 3.42 10.70
C ALA A 90 6.27 2.00 10.17
N TYR A 91 6.61 1.78 8.90
CA TYR A 91 6.68 0.44 8.35
C TYR A 91 7.83 0.26 7.38
N ILE A 92 8.22 -0.99 7.21
CA ILE A 92 9.12 -1.44 6.17
C ILE A 92 8.44 -2.61 5.46
N VAL A 93 8.34 -2.51 4.13
CA VAL A 93 7.84 -3.58 3.25
C VAL A 93 8.95 -3.97 2.31
N ASN A 94 9.19 -5.28 2.18
CA ASN A 94 10.05 -5.86 1.17
C ASN A 94 9.21 -6.81 0.31
N ASP A 95 9.04 -6.46 -0.96
CA ASP A 95 8.22 -7.20 -1.92
C ASP A 95 9.09 -7.70 -3.07
N LYS A 96 9.27 -9.01 -3.15
CA LYS A 96 10.06 -9.67 -4.18
C LYS A 96 9.14 -10.32 -5.21
N LEU A 97 9.27 -9.90 -6.45
CA LEU A 97 8.50 -10.36 -7.61
C LEU A 97 9.44 -10.84 -8.71
N GLY A 98 9.87 -12.10 -8.62
CA GLY A 98 10.84 -12.64 -9.58
C GLY A 98 12.15 -11.85 -9.60
N PRO A 99 12.52 -11.21 -10.73
CA PRO A 99 13.75 -10.42 -10.86
C PRO A 99 13.71 -9.05 -10.19
N GLN A 100 12.52 -8.59 -9.81
CA GLN A 100 12.30 -7.29 -9.17
C GLN A 100 12.17 -7.45 -7.66
N ASN A 101 12.78 -6.52 -6.92
CA ASN A 101 12.64 -6.41 -5.48
C ASN A 101 12.38 -4.95 -5.10
N ASN A 102 11.25 -4.71 -4.47
CA ASN A 102 10.82 -3.41 -4.01
C ASN A 102 10.95 -3.34 -2.49
N LEU A 103 11.66 -2.35 -2.00
CA LEU A 103 11.81 -2.07 -0.58
C LEU A 103 11.24 -0.68 -0.29
N GLU A 104 10.24 -0.62 0.56
CA GLU A 104 9.60 0.61 0.99
C GLU A 104 9.82 0.80 2.49
N ALA A 105 10.29 1.97 2.91
CA ALA A 105 10.45 2.36 4.30
C ALA A 105 9.80 3.72 4.53
N GLN A 106 8.78 3.77 5.38
CA GLN A 106 7.93 4.93 5.60
C GLN A 106 7.81 5.26 7.08
N ALA A 107 7.81 6.55 7.40
CA ALA A 107 7.41 7.10 8.70
C ALA A 107 6.13 7.93 8.53
N MET A 108 5.24 7.85 9.51
CA MET A 108 3.90 8.43 9.42
C MET A 108 3.56 9.19 10.69
N TYR A 109 2.80 10.25 10.50
CA TYR A 109 2.26 11.05 11.59
C TYR A 109 0.81 11.40 11.29
N ALA A 110 -0.07 11.23 12.28
CA ALA A 110 -1.48 11.60 12.19
C ALA A 110 -1.88 12.53 13.33
N TYR A 111 -2.63 13.56 13.01
CA TYR A 111 -3.25 14.44 13.98
C TYR A 111 -4.74 14.12 14.11
N HIS A 112 -5.24 14.07 15.35
CA HIS A 112 -6.60 13.67 15.66
C HIS A 112 -7.44 14.85 16.15
N LEU A 113 -8.51 15.12 15.44
CA LEU A 113 -9.54 16.09 15.78
C LEU A 113 -10.71 15.34 16.44
N GLY A 114 -10.99 15.64 17.71
CA GLY A 114 -12.18 15.14 18.38
C GLY A 114 -13.41 15.92 17.92
N ILE A 115 -14.41 15.21 17.42
CA ILE A 115 -15.71 15.77 17.01
C ILE A 115 -16.78 15.06 17.85
N LYS A 116 -17.11 15.63 19.01
CA LYS A 116 -17.95 14.99 20.04
C LYS A 116 -17.34 13.64 20.44
N GLU A 117 -18.05 12.54 20.23
CA GLU A 117 -17.62 11.15 20.50
C GLU A 117 -16.82 10.54 19.33
N ASN A 118 -16.73 11.23 18.20
CA ASN A 118 -16.07 10.75 17.01
C ASN A 118 -14.66 11.34 16.87
N LYS A 119 -13.84 10.73 16.04
CA LYS A 119 -12.47 11.14 15.76
C LYS A 119 -12.27 11.31 14.24
N LEU A 120 -11.83 12.49 13.84
CA LEU A 120 -11.34 12.74 12.48
C LEU A 120 -9.82 12.84 12.53
N SER A 121 -9.13 12.09 11.73
CA SER A 121 -7.67 12.06 11.67
C SER A 121 -7.18 12.49 10.31
N ILE A 122 -6.13 13.28 10.28
CA ILE A 122 -5.42 13.69 9.07
C ILE A 122 -3.97 13.22 9.24
N GLY A 123 -3.48 12.48 8.27
CA GLY A 123 -2.15 11.87 8.33
C GLY A 123 -1.29 12.21 7.13
N VAL A 124 0.01 12.18 7.35
CA VAL A 124 1.06 12.30 6.35
C VAL A 124 2.03 11.15 6.50
N LYS A 125 2.52 10.61 5.40
CA LYS A 125 3.63 9.67 5.38
C LYS A 125 4.76 10.20 4.50
N LEU A 126 5.99 9.98 4.95
CA LEU A 126 7.23 10.33 4.27
C LEU A 126 8.18 9.16 4.35
N GLY A 127 8.86 8.87 3.27
CA GLY A 127 9.85 7.82 3.28
C GLY A 127 10.59 7.64 1.97
N LEU A 128 11.11 6.45 1.80
CA LEU A 128 11.92 6.05 0.67
C LEU A 128 11.33 4.79 0.03
N TYR A 129 11.31 4.79 -1.28
CA TYR A 129 10.98 3.64 -2.10
C TYR A 129 12.22 3.25 -2.92
N SER A 130 12.66 2.01 -2.76
CA SER A 130 13.78 1.44 -3.49
C SER A 130 13.29 0.35 -4.41
N GLN A 131 13.57 0.49 -5.69
CA GLN A 131 13.31 -0.54 -6.68
C GLN A 131 14.65 -1.12 -7.16
N THR A 132 14.77 -2.44 -7.07
CA THR A 132 15.93 -3.18 -7.54
C THR A 132 15.52 -4.15 -8.62
N VAL A 133 16.20 -4.12 -9.74
CA VAL A 133 16.01 -5.04 -10.86
C VAL A 133 17.28 -5.86 -11.06
N ASN A 134 17.13 -7.18 -11.18
CA ASN A 134 18.25 -8.07 -11.45
C ASN A 134 18.14 -8.64 -12.88
N GLY A 135 18.90 -8.07 -13.78
CA GLY A 135 18.91 -8.42 -15.21
C GLY A 135 19.33 -9.86 -15.50
N LYS A 136 20.07 -10.51 -14.57
CA LYS A 136 20.49 -11.92 -14.75
C LYS A 136 19.32 -12.91 -14.82
N TYR A 137 18.13 -12.52 -14.32
CA TYR A 137 16.94 -13.36 -14.36
C TYR A 137 16.06 -13.13 -15.59
N TYR A 138 16.43 -12.17 -16.45
CA TYR A 138 15.74 -11.95 -17.72
C TYR A 138 16.39 -12.78 -18.83
N ARG A 139 15.55 -13.29 -19.72
CA ARG A 139 15.99 -13.86 -21.00
C ARG A 139 15.76 -12.84 -22.10
N TYR A 140 16.83 -12.48 -22.75
CA TYR A 140 16.79 -11.58 -23.88
C TYR A 140 16.72 -12.38 -25.16
N ILE A 141 15.86 -11.98 -26.09
CA ILE A 141 15.74 -12.59 -27.41
C ILE A 141 16.82 -12.04 -28.35
N GLN A 142 17.18 -10.76 -28.15
CA GLN A 142 18.18 -10.07 -28.92
C GLN A 142 19.36 -9.67 -28.03
N GLU A 143 20.55 -10.17 -28.33
CA GLU A 143 21.77 -9.80 -27.66
C GLU A 143 22.21 -8.39 -28.10
N GLY A 144 22.65 -7.55 -27.16
CA GLY A 144 23.13 -6.18 -27.39
C GLY A 144 22.04 -5.12 -27.50
N ASP A 145 20.81 -5.39 -27.03
CA ASP A 145 19.76 -4.38 -26.90
C ASP A 145 20.18 -3.38 -25.77
N PRO A 146 20.26 -2.06 -26.07
CA PRO A 146 20.63 -1.04 -25.08
C PRO A 146 19.64 -0.90 -23.92
N LEU A 147 18.45 -1.51 -23.99
CA LEU A 147 17.47 -1.55 -22.90
C LEU A 147 17.69 -2.71 -21.93
N ILE A 148 18.70 -3.52 -22.15
CA ILE A 148 19.04 -4.63 -21.27
C ILE A 148 19.71 -4.09 -20.01
N VAL A 149 19.09 -4.36 -18.86
CA VAL A 149 19.70 -4.12 -17.55
C VAL A 149 20.75 -5.20 -17.31
N GLU A 150 22.02 -4.87 -17.44
CA GLU A 150 23.12 -5.78 -17.14
C GLU A 150 23.37 -5.82 -15.63
N GLY A 151 23.23 -7.03 -15.02
CA GLY A 151 23.53 -7.22 -13.62
C GLY A 151 22.37 -6.85 -12.67
N LYS A 152 22.70 -6.26 -11.54
CA LYS A 152 21.75 -5.84 -10.51
C LYS A 152 21.83 -4.33 -10.34
N GLU A 153 20.74 -3.66 -10.66
CA GLU A 153 20.61 -2.22 -10.49
C GLU A 153 19.57 -1.88 -9.42
N SER A 154 19.85 -0.86 -8.63
CA SER A 154 18.97 -0.40 -7.57
C SER A 154 18.88 1.12 -7.58
N GLN A 155 17.67 1.64 -7.55
CA GLN A 155 17.40 3.06 -7.45
C GLN A 155 16.52 3.34 -6.25
N VAL A 156 16.83 4.42 -5.53
CA VAL A 156 16.08 4.88 -4.35
C VAL A 156 15.45 6.23 -4.66
N ARG A 157 14.18 6.39 -4.35
CA ARG A 157 13.44 7.63 -4.57
C ARG A 157 12.67 8.02 -3.30
N PRO A 158 12.48 9.31 -3.04
CA PRO A 158 11.60 9.77 -1.97
C PRO A 158 10.14 9.47 -2.31
N ASP A 159 9.34 9.23 -1.29
CA ASP A 159 7.91 8.98 -1.40
C ASP A 159 7.12 9.77 -0.38
N LEU A 160 5.91 10.20 -0.76
CA LEU A 160 4.99 11.00 0.03
C LEU A 160 3.58 10.43 -0.09
N GLY A 161 2.87 10.38 1.03
CA GLY A 161 1.46 10.07 1.05
C GLY A 161 0.69 10.92 2.04
N LEU A 162 -0.61 11.04 1.81
CA LEU A 162 -1.56 11.75 2.65
C LEU A 162 -2.76 10.86 2.96
N GLY A 163 -3.47 11.15 4.03
CA GLY A 163 -4.68 10.40 4.35
C GLY A 163 -5.63 11.17 5.25
N ILE A 164 -6.88 10.74 5.19
CA ILE A 164 -7.95 11.18 6.07
C ILE A 164 -8.64 9.93 6.59
N PHE A 165 -8.93 9.90 7.88
CA PHE A 165 -9.60 8.78 8.53
C PHE A 165 -10.62 9.28 9.53
N TYR A 166 -11.84 8.78 9.43
CA TYR A 166 -12.92 9.08 10.35
C TYR A 166 -13.31 7.82 11.13
N ARG A 167 -13.44 7.96 12.43
CA ARG A 167 -13.83 6.88 13.34
C ARG A 167 -14.97 7.32 14.23
N SER A 168 -16.05 6.54 14.22
CA SER A 168 -17.12 6.61 15.20
C SER A 168 -17.17 5.32 16.01
N GLU A 169 -18.10 5.20 16.96
CA GLU A 169 -18.29 3.97 17.71
C GLU A 169 -18.70 2.79 16.84
N LYS A 170 -19.52 3.05 15.82
CA LYS A 170 -20.15 1.99 15.01
C LYS A 170 -19.51 1.81 13.63
N TYR A 171 -18.85 2.82 13.09
CA TYR A 171 -18.27 2.72 11.74
C TYR A 171 -16.99 3.54 11.62
N TYR A 172 -16.21 3.21 10.63
CA TYR A 172 -15.07 4.00 10.21
C TYR A 172 -15.00 4.09 8.69
N ALA A 173 -14.36 5.14 8.21
CA ALA A 173 -14.04 5.33 6.81
C ALA A 173 -12.70 6.06 6.66
N GLY A 174 -11.93 5.66 5.69
CA GLY A 174 -10.62 6.25 5.43
C GLY A 174 -10.32 6.35 3.95
N VAL A 175 -9.53 7.35 3.60
CA VAL A 175 -8.97 7.55 2.27
C VAL A 175 -7.48 7.80 2.42
N GLY A 176 -6.69 7.06 1.67
CA GLY A 176 -5.24 7.23 1.57
C GLY A 176 -4.82 7.55 0.15
N PHE A 177 -3.89 8.48 0.00
CA PHE A 177 -3.24 8.85 -1.25
C PHE A 177 -1.77 8.50 -1.13
N ASN A 178 -1.32 7.52 -1.88
CA ASN A 178 0.06 7.03 -1.86
C ASN A 178 0.80 7.45 -3.12
N HIS A 179 2.14 7.51 -3.02
CA HIS A 179 3.06 7.81 -4.12
C HIS A 179 2.77 9.15 -4.82
N LEU A 180 2.49 10.20 -4.03
CA LEU A 180 2.13 11.52 -4.55
C LEU A 180 3.24 12.18 -5.37
N LEU A 181 4.51 11.83 -5.12
CA LEU A 181 5.65 12.38 -5.84
C LEU A 181 5.82 11.78 -7.24
N ARG A 182 5.15 10.65 -7.56
CA ARG A 182 5.26 9.96 -8.85
C ARG A 182 6.72 9.76 -9.29
N SER A 183 7.56 9.35 -8.34
CA SER A 183 8.99 9.19 -8.59
C SER A 183 9.27 8.26 -9.77
N GLU A 184 10.19 8.63 -10.64
CA GLU A 184 10.54 7.88 -11.85
C GLU A 184 11.78 7.02 -11.62
N PHE A 185 11.76 5.81 -12.20
CA PHE A 185 12.86 4.86 -12.24
C PHE A 185 13.25 4.61 -13.71
N ASP A 186 14.51 4.82 -14.05
CA ASP A 186 15.02 4.75 -15.43
C ASP A 186 16.00 3.59 -15.68
N PHE A 187 16.60 3.04 -14.62
CA PHE A 187 17.57 1.93 -14.67
C PHE A 187 18.61 2.04 -15.80
N GLY A 188 19.08 3.28 -16.08
CA GLY A 188 20.09 3.55 -17.09
C GLY A 188 19.57 3.61 -18.53
N ALA A 189 18.28 3.40 -18.76
CA ALA A 189 17.66 3.51 -20.07
C ALA A 189 16.86 4.81 -20.18
N ASP A 190 17.44 5.86 -20.77
CA ASP A 190 16.82 7.19 -20.91
C ASP A 190 15.44 7.17 -21.60
N SER A 191 15.17 6.13 -22.37
CA SER A 191 13.94 6.00 -23.17
C SER A 191 12.81 5.27 -22.47
N VAL A 192 13.07 4.55 -21.36
CA VAL A 192 12.05 3.76 -20.65
C VAL A 192 12.04 4.17 -19.17
N ARG A 193 11.14 5.06 -18.82
CA ARG A 193 10.93 5.51 -17.45
C ARG A 193 9.69 4.86 -16.88
N GLY A 194 9.85 4.10 -15.81
CA GLY A 194 8.74 3.59 -15.01
C GLY A 194 8.40 4.60 -13.90
N ALA A 195 7.29 5.31 -14.02
CA ALA A 195 6.82 6.17 -12.93
C ALA A 195 6.07 5.35 -11.88
N LEU A 196 6.32 5.62 -10.60
CA LEU A 196 5.52 5.10 -9.52
C LEU A 196 4.09 5.68 -9.62
N ALA A 197 3.10 4.82 -9.82
CA ALA A 197 1.73 5.26 -10.00
C ALA A 197 1.15 5.77 -8.67
N ASN A 198 0.36 6.83 -8.73
CA ASN A 198 -0.41 7.28 -7.57
C ASN A 198 -1.48 6.25 -7.26
N HIS A 199 -1.59 5.84 -5.99
CA HIS A 199 -2.64 4.96 -5.53
C HIS A 199 -3.60 5.71 -4.61
N ILE A 200 -4.89 5.46 -4.80
CA ILE A 200 -5.95 5.94 -3.92
C ILE A 200 -6.58 4.72 -3.27
N ASN A 201 -6.44 4.63 -1.96
CA ASN A 201 -6.97 3.54 -1.17
C ASN A 201 -8.19 4.02 -0.38
N PHE A 202 -9.26 3.25 -0.45
CA PHE A 202 -10.46 3.45 0.36
C PHE A 202 -10.55 2.31 1.36
N THR A 203 -10.83 2.62 2.60
CA THR A 203 -11.09 1.63 3.64
C THR A 203 -12.34 2.03 4.41
N GLY A 204 -13.12 1.06 4.80
CA GLY A 204 -14.32 1.31 5.57
C GLY A 204 -14.73 0.09 6.37
N GLY A 205 -15.49 0.30 7.42
CA GLY A 205 -16.02 -0.82 8.18
C GLY A 205 -17.11 -0.41 9.15
N TYR A 206 -17.85 -1.43 9.56
CA TYR A 206 -18.94 -1.31 10.50
C TYR A 206 -18.76 -2.30 11.64
N PHE A 207 -18.97 -1.84 12.86
CA PHE A 207 -18.91 -2.64 14.09
C PHE A 207 -20.34 -2.96 14.52
N TYR A 208 -20.68 -4.24 14.50
CA TYR A 208 -21.95 -4.73 14.98
C TYR A 208 -21.75 -5.36 16.36
N GLU A 209 -22.45 -4.83 17.36
CA GLU A 209 -22.44 -5.38 18.71
C GLU A 209 -23.48 -6.49 18.80
N VAL A 210 -23.00 -7.73 18.91
CA VAL A 210 -23.86 -8.90 19.07
C VAL A 210 -24.23 -9.11 20.53
N SER A 211 -23.28 -8.83 21.44
CA SER A 211 -23.42 -8.93 22.90
C SER A 211 -22.43 -7.96 23.55
N PHE A 212 -22.53 -7.80 24.85
CA PHE A 212 -21.64 -6.95 25.65
C PHE A 212 -20.15 -7.28 25.42
N ASP A 213 -19.82 -8.56 25.23
CA ASP A 213 -18.45 -9.05 25.04
C ASP A 213 -18.10 -9.39 23.61
N LEU A 214 -19.06 -9.30 22.66
CA LEU A 214 -18.85 -9.72 21.28
C LEU A 214 -19.20 -8.61 20.29
N LYS A 215 -18.17 -8.09 19.60
CA LYS A 215 -18.30 -7.16 18.48
C LYS A 215 -17.83 -7.85 17.20
N VAL A 216 -18.64 -7.78 16.15
CA VAL A 216 -18.30 -8.26 14.81
C VAL A 216 -17.96 -7.07 13.94
N GLN A 217 -16.82 -7.12 13.29
CA GLN A 217 -16.38 -6.08 12.35
C GLN A 217 -16.54 -6.57 10.91
N PHE A 218 -17.28 -5.81 10.13
CA PHE A 218 -17.34 -5.93 8.68
C PHE A 218 -16.45 -4.84 8.08
N SER A 219 -15.51 -5.21 7.20
CA SER A 219 -14.57 -4.27 6.59
C SER A 219 -14.42 -4.52 5.09
N ALA A 220 -14.24 -3.43 4.33
CA ALA A 220 -14.01 -3.41 2.89
C ALA A 220 -12.87 -2.44 2.54
#